data_e6b809a2bd88b37fd4a9b3ca6038411c
#
_entry.id   e6b809a2bd88b37fd4a9b3ca6038411c
#
_cell.length_a   1.000
_cell.length_b   1.000
_cell.length_c   1.000
_cell.angle_alpha   90.00
_cell.angle_beta   90.00
_cell.angle_gamma   90.00
#
_symmetry.space_group_name_H-M   'P 1'
#
loop_
_entity.id
_entity.type
_entity.pdbx_description
1 polymer ?
#
loop_
_entity_poly.entity_id
_entity_poly.type
_entity_poly.pdbx_seq_one_letter_code
_entity_poly.pdbx_strand_id
1 'polypeptide(L)'
;FNLGSTQDVRSSLIGNTFFKEGTYFEESAFITALKTPGSVILLDELSRANPEAWNILMPVLDANIRKIRLDEKENSPEIPVAEGVSFIATANVGFEYTSARMLDRALVDRFSVVEMDVLNKEDEMRLLNIKFPSLNPKMNEALCDISDKIKTECKREDAKLNSLLSTRMLIEAAEMFEDGFDLGEVAELIIYPQYSDEGGVDSERIYTRQLIQKYIQVGDKENLFTDDDFRDLKKFNV
;
A
#
# COMPACT_ATOMS: atom_id res chain seq x y z
N PHE A 1 -3.09 -8.93 11.61
CA PHE A 1 -1.64 -9.13 11.85
C PHE A 1 -0.89 -8.57 10.65
N ASN A 2 -0.03 -7.56 10.84
CA ASN A 2 0.87 -7.08 9.81
C ASN A 2 2.12 -7.94 9.80
N LEU A 3 2.27 -8.74 8.76
CA LEU A 3 3.38 -9.69 8.64
C LEU A 3 4.63 -9.07 8.01
N GLY A 4 4.47 -7.95 7.30
CA GLY A 4 5.57 -7.24 6.66
C GLY A 4 6.49 -6.51 7.65
N SER A 5 5.96 -6.08 8.80
CA SER A 5 6.69 -5.37 9.84
C SER A 5 7.16 -6.26 10.99
N THR A 6 6.76 -7.54 11.01
CA THR A 6 7.05 -8.47 12.11
C THR A 6 8.50 -8.95 12.03
N GLN A 7 9.31 -8.59 13.03
CA GLN A 7 10.70 -9.06 13.17
C GLN A 7 10.78 -10.45 13.80
N ASP A 8 10.04 -10.68 14.87
CA ASP A 8 9.95 -11.98 15.54
C ASP A 8 8.61 -12.65 15.22
N VAL A 9 8.66 -13.50 14.22
CA VAL A 9 7.48 -14.21 13.70
C VAL A 9 6.90 -15.18 14.71
N ARG A 10 7.76 -15.91 15.41
CA ARG A 10 7.29 -16.92 16.38
C ARG A 10 6.59 -16.24 17.56
N SER A 11 7.19 -15.19 18.09
CA SER A 11 6.59 -14.39 19.15
C SER A 11 5.19 -13.89 18.76
N SER A 12 5.06 -13.37 17.54
CA SER A 12 3.82 -12.77 17.04
C SER A 12 2.73 -13.78 16.71
N LEU A 13 3.09 -14.94 16.15
CA LEU A 13 2.13 -15.96 15.71
C LEU A 13 1.96 -17.12 16.71
N ILE A 14 2.97 -17.47 17.48
CA ILE A 14 2.93 -18.58 18.41
C ILE A 14 2.76 -18.08 19.85
N GLY A 15 3.68 -17.24 20.31
CA GLY A 15 3.72 -16.72 21.67
C GLY A 15 5.13 -16.67 22.23
N ASN A 16 5.24 -16.33 23.50
CA ASN A 16 6.50 -16.13 24.18
C ASN A 16 6.61 -16.93 25.48
N THR A 17 7.84 -17.34 25.79
CA THR A 17 8.18 -17.92 27.09
C THR A 17 8.75 -16.83 27.99
N PHE A 18 8.15 -16.68 29.16
CA PHE A 18 8.58 -15.73 30.19
C PHE A 18 9.08 -16.46 31.43
N PHE A 19 9.93 -15.75 32.17
CA PHE A 19 10.43 -16.21 33.45
C PHE A 19 9.99 -15.24 34.55
N LYS A 20 9.08 -15.69 35.43
CA LYS A 20 8.65 -14.97 36.61
C LYS A 20 8.23 -16.01 37.65
N GLU A 21 9.05 -16.20 38.68
CA GLU A 21 8.85 -17.26 39.71
C GLU A 21 8.73 -18.68 39.11
N GLY A 22 9.23 -18.87 37.88
CA GLY A 22 9.15 -20.10 37.08
C GLY A 22 8.99 -19.76 35.60
N THR A 23 9.18 -20.75 34.74
CA THR A 23 8.98 -20.61 33.30
C THR A 23 7.52 -20.83 32.94
N TYR A 24 6.90 -19.89 32.25
CA TYR A 24 5.57 -20.03 31.68
C TYR A 24 5.51 -19.56 30.24
N PHE A 25 4.64 -20.16 29.45
CA PHE A 25 4.40 -19.81 28.06
C PHE A 25 3.10 -19.01 27.94
N GLU A 26 3.18 -17.86 27.29
CA GLU A 26 2.03 -17.01 26.97
C GLU A 26 1.73 -17.09 25.46
N GLU A 27 0.51 -17.53 25.15
CA GLU A 27 0.05 -17.66 23.76
C GLU A 27 -0.15 -16.29 23.12
N SER A 28 0.16 -16.19 21.82
CA SER A 28 -0.07 -14.96 21.05
C SER A 28 -1.57 -14.68 20.86
N ALA A 29 -1.86 -13.43 20.44
CA ALA A 29 -3.21 -13.06 20.01
C ALA A 29 -3.67 -13.88 18.79
N PHE A 30 -2.74 -14.33 17.94
CA PHE A 30 -3.05 -15.19 16.80
C PHE A 30 -3.58 -16.56 17.26
N ILE A 31 -2.92 -17.20 18.22
CA ILE A 31 -3.40 -18.47 18.80
C ILE A 31 -4.76 -18.30 19.48
N THR A 32 -4.96 -17.18 20.17
CA THR A 32 -6.26 -16.86 20.78
C THR A 32 -7.36 -16.71 19.71
N ALA A 33 -7.07 -16.02 18.61
CA ALA A 33 -7.99 -15.86 17.49
C ALA A 33 -8.32 -17.20 16.81
N LEU A 34 -7.33 -18.09 16.64
CA LEU A 34 -7.56 -19.45 16.11
C LEU A 34 -8.51 -20.29 16.94
N LYS A 35 -8.51 -20.11 18.27
CA LYS A 35 -9.38 -20.82 19.22
C LYS A 35 -10.77 -20.21 19.31
N THR A 36 -10.98 -18.99 18.83
CA THR A 36 -12.24 -18.26 18.97
C THR A 36 -13.14 -18.54 17.77
N PRO A 37 -14.27 -19.24 17.93
CA PRO A 37 -15.17 -19.56 16.83
C PRO A 37 -15.66 -18.29 16.10
N GLY A 38 -15.73 -18.35 14.76
CA GLY A 38 -16.21 -17.26 13.92
C GLY A 38 -15.26 -16.08 13.76
N SER A 39 -14.03 -16.16 14.27
CA SER A 39 -13.02 -15.10 14.08
C SER A 39 -12.69 -14.90 12.61
N VAL A 40 -12.49 -13.64 12.22
CA VAL A 40 -11.91 -13.24 10.94
C VAL A 40 -10.49 -12.76 11.19
N ILE A 41 -9.51 -13.42 10.61
CA ILE A 41 -8.08 -13.16 10.81
C ILE A 41 -7.54 -12.51 9.54
N LEU A 42 -7.14 -11.23 9.63
CA LEU A 42 -6.47 -10.51 8.55
C LEU A 42 -4.95 -10.71 8.65
N LEU A 43 -4.35 -11.22 7.58
CA LEU A 43 -2.91 -11.40 7.38
C LEU A 43 -2.44 -10.34 6.39
N ASP A 44 -2.01 -9.20 6.90
CA ASP A 44 -1.65 -8.04 6.09
C ASP A 44 -0.19 -8.13 5.63
N GLU A 45 0.08 -7.68 4.40
CA GLU A 45 1.40 -7.68 3.76
C GLU A 45 2.06 -9.08 3.67
N LEU A 46 1.28 -10.12 3.35
CA LEU A 46 1.75 -11.51 3.31
C LEU A 46 2.97 -11.72 2.39
N SER A 47 3.09 -10.95 1.30
CA SER A 47 4.24 -10.99 0.37
C SER A 47 5.54 -10.43 0.97
N ARG A 48 5.46 -9.64 2.05
CA ARG A 48 6.62 -9.12 2.78
C ARG A 48 7.01 -9.97 3.98
N ALA A 49 6.16 -10.92 4.35
CA ALA A 49 6.38 -11.78 5.51
C ALA A 49 7.70 -12.57 5.42
N ASN A 50 8.27 -12.87 6.57
CA ASN A 50 9.38 -13.82 6.65
C ASN A 50 8.87 -15.22 6.22
N PRO A 51 9.65 -16.01 5.46
CA PRO A 51 9.29 -17.38 5.09
C PRO A 51 8.91 -18.29 6.28
N GLU A 52 9.42 -18.01 7.47
CA GLU A 52 9.02 -18.72 8.68
C GLU A 52 7.54 -18.50 9.01
N ALA A 53 6.99 -17.30 8.76
CA ALA A 53 5.56 -17.04 8.91
C ALA A 53 4.73 -17.93 7.98
N TRP A 54 5.17 -18.08 6.74
CA TRP A 54 4.48 -18.96 5.78
C TRP A 54 4.46 -20.41 6.24
N ASN A 55 5.59 -20.91 6.77
CA ASN A 55 5.66 -22.29 7.31
C ASN A 55 4.72 -22.49 8.50
N ILE A 56 4.59 -21.51 9.38
CA ILE A 56 3.66 -21.54 10.51
C ILE A 56 2.20 -21.50 10.03
N LEU A 57 1.90 -20.70 9.01
CA LEU A 57 0.55 -20.53 8.48
C LEU A 57 0.07 -21.71 7.63
N MET A 58 0.97 -22.42 6.93
CA MET A 58 0.60 -23.50 6.02
C MET A 58 -0.34 -24.55 6.63
N PRO A 59 -0.05 -25.17 7.79
CA PRO A 59 -0.93 -26.17 8.37
C PRO A 59 -2.25 -25.58 8.89
N VAL A 60 -2.26 -24.31 9.28
CA VAL A 60 -3.45 -23.58 9.74
C VAL A 60 -4.42 -23.29 8.59
N LEU A 61 -3.88 -22.94 7.43
CA LEU A 61 -4.64 -22.60 6.21
C LEU A 61 -5.08 -23.83 5.42
N ASP A 62 -4.42 -24.97 5.61
CA ASP A 62 -4.74 -26.18 4.88
C ASP A 62 -6.10 -26.75 5.29
N ALA A 63 -7.00 -26.94 4.33
CA ALA A 63 -8.38 -27.36 4.57
C ALA A 63 -8.51 -28.71 5.32
N ASN A 64 -7.51 -29.61 5.17
CA ASN A 64 -7.53 -30.95 5.76
C ASN A 64 -6.80 -31.02 7.10
N ILE A 65 -5.89 -30.07 7.38
CA ILE A 65 -5.07 -30.07 8.61
C ILE A 65 -5.72 -29.16 9.66
N ARG A 66 -5.94 -27.89 9.37
CA ARG A 66 -6.63 -26.91 10.22
C ARG A 66 -6.20 -26.95 11.68
N LYS A 67 -4.90 -27.00 11.94
CA LYS A 67 -4.33 -27.01 13.29
C LYS A 67 -2.91 -26.47 13.30
N ILE A 68 -2.45 -26.04 14.49
CA ILE A 68 -1.08 -25.64 14.76
C ILE A 68 -0.57 -26.36 16.00
N ARG A 69 0.72 -26.70 16.03
CA ARG A 69 1.36 -27.30 17.19
C ARG A 69 2.21 -26.25 17.90
N LEU A 70 2.07 -26.18 19.23
CA LEU A 70 2.82 -25.28 20.09
C LEU A 70 4.00 -26.01 20.73
N ASP A 71 5.12 -26.12 20.02
CA ASP A 71 6.29 -26.88 20.49
C ASP A 71 6.97 -26.21 21.70
N GLU A 72 6.76 -24.91 21.91
CA GLU A 72 7.29 -24.11 23.02
C GLU A 72 6.48 -24.30 24.32
N LYS A 73 5.28 -24.82 24.22
CA LYS A 73 4.40 -25.06 25.38
C LYS A 73 4.60 -26.46 25.91
N GLU A 74 4.48 -26.59 27.23
CA GLU A 74 4.55 -27.88 27.88
C GLU A 74 3.57 -28.90 27.26
N ASN A 75 4.03 -30.11 27.00
CA ASN A 75 3.33 -31.20 26.30
C ASN A 75 3.06 -30.92 24.80
N SER A 76 3.61 -29.86 24.23
CA SER A 76 3.50 -29.50 22.80
C SER A 76 2.10 -29.69 22.20
N PRO A 77 1.06 -29.03 22.75
CA PRO A 77 -0.31 -29.27 22.36
C PRO A 77 -0.60 -28.89 20.92
N GLU A 78 -1.43 -29.66 20.23
CA GLU A 78 -2.03 -29.28 18.95
C GLU A 78 -3.28 -28.42 19.20
N ILE A 79 -3.33 -27.26 18.58
CA ILE A 79 -4.45 -26.32 18.66
C ILE A 79 -5.22 -26.38 17.33
N PRO A 80 -6.43 -26.95 17.34
CA PRO A 80 -7.29 -26.94 16.16
C PRO A 80 -7.80 -25.50 15.90
N VAL A 81 -7.94 -25.17 14.62
CA VAL A 81 -8.63 -23.94 14.21
C VAL A 81 -10.12 -24.11 14.48
N ALA A 82 -10.70 -23.23 15.28
CA ALA A 82 -12.09 -23.29 15.69
C ALA A 82 -13.05 -23.15 14.49
N GLU A 83 -14.27 -23.60 14.68
CA GLU A 83 -15.32 -23.54 13.66
C GLU A 83 -15.63 -22.11 13.25
N GLY A 84 -15.83 -21.88 11.95
CA GLY A 84 -16.14 -20.55 11.39
C GLY A 84 -14.97 -19.57 11.33
N VAL A 85 -13.76 -19.95 11.79
CA VAL A 85 -12.57 -19.09 11.61
C VAL A 85 -12.23 -18.99 10.14
N SER A 86 -12.11 -17.76 9.65
CA SER A 86 -11.76 -17.44 8.27
C SER A 86 -10.52 -16.55 8.21
N PHE A 87 -9.83 -16.59 7.07
CA PHE A 87 -8.60 -15.85 6.85
C PHE A 87 -8.77 -14.95 5.62
N ILE A 88 -8.33 -13.72 5.75
CA ILE A 88 -8.17 -12.76 4.65
C ILE A 88 -6.70 -12.40 4.61
N ALA A 89 -6.09 -12.41 3.43
CA ALA A 89 -4.71 -12.00 3.26
C ALA A 89 -4.60 -10.87 2.23
N THR A 90 -3.71 -9.91 2.46
CA THR A 90 -3.32 -8.91 1.48
C THR A 90 -1.89 -9.18 1.03
N ALA A 91 -1.63 -8.98 -0.25
CA ALA A 91 -0.31 -9.12 -0.82
C ALA A 91 -0.13 -8.17 -2.00
N ASN A 92 1.04 -7.56 -2.09
CA ASN A 92 1.46 -6.87 -3.30
C ASN A 92 2.18 -7.88 -4.19
N VAL A 93 1.65 -8.09 -5.40
CA VAL A 93 2.19 -9.05 -6.36
C VAL A 93 2.57 -8.27 -7.62
N GLY A 94 3.84 -8.34 -8.02
CA GLY A 94 4.35 -7.65 -9.21
C GLY A 94 5.84 -7.36 -9.08
N PHE A 95 6.51 -7.22 -10.23
CA PHE A 95 7.95 -6.92 -10.27
C PHE A 95 8.28 -5.49 -9.83
N GLU A 96 7.29 -4.59 -9.84
CA GLU A 96 7.37 -3.20 -9.40
C GLU A 96 7.51 -3.06 -7.88
N TYR A 97 7.17 -4.09 -7.12
CA TYR A 97 7.27 -4.08 -5.66
C TYR A 97 8.60 -4.66 -5.20
N THR A 98 9.65 -3.86 -5.15
CA THR A 98 11.04 -4.28 -4.86
C THR A 98 11.22 -4.98 -3.52
N SER A 99 10.34 -4.73 -2.55
CA SER A 99 10.36 -5.36 -1.22
C SER A 99 9.39 -6.54 -1.08
N ALA A 100 8.57 -6.83 -2.10
CA ALA A 100 7.69 -7.99 -2.11
C ALA A 100 8.47 -9.24 -2.51
N ARG A 101 8.26 -10.34 -1.79
CA ARG A 101 8.78 -11.65 -2.16
C ARG A 101 7.78 -12.36 -3.05
N MET A 102 8.28 -13.17 -3.96
CA MET A 102 7.41 -14.09 -4.69
C MET A 102 6.77 -15.05 -3.68
N LEU A 103 5.45 -15.02 -3.60
CA LEU A 103 4.73 -15.94 -2.72
C LEU A 103 4.92 -17.38 -3.19
N ASP A 104 5.10 -18.29 -2.23
CA ASP A 104 5.12 -19.71 -2.51
C ASP A 104 3.76 -20.14 -3.08
N ARG A 105 3.79 -20.85 -4.21
CA ARG A 105 2.59 -21.34 -4.88
C ARG A 105 1.74 -22.20 -3.97
N ALA A 106 2.36 -23.03 -3.13
CA ALA A 106 1.65 -23.85 -2.16
C ALA A 106 0.89 -23.01 -1.11
N LEU A 107 1.40 -21.82 -0.76
CA LEU A 107 0.68 -20.89 0.11
C LEU A 107 -0.49 -20.23 -0.63
N VAL A 108 -0.28 -19.78 -1.87
CA VAL A 108 -1.31 -19.16 -2.70
C VAL A 108 -2.47 -20.12 -2.98
N ASP A 109 -2.18 -21.40 -3.23
CA ASP A 109 -3.19 -22.44 -3.50
C ASP A 109 -4.17 -22.67 -2.30
N ARG A 110 -3.86 -22.14 -1.12
CA ARG A 110 -4.75 -22.18 0.06
C ARG A 110 -5.73 -21.03 0.16
N PHE A 111 -5.67 -20.10 -0.78
CA PHE A 111 -6.55 -18.92 -0.85
C PHE A 111 -7.35 -18.89 -2.15
N SER A 112 -8.53 -18.32 -2.10
CA SER A 112 -9.22 -17.83 -3.28
C SER A 112 -8.67 -16.44 -3.60
N VAL A 113 -7.95 -16.33 -4.71
CA VAL A 113 -7.27 -15.08 -5.08
C VAL A 113 -8.26 -14.14 -5.78
N VAL A 114 -8.28 -12.89 -5.32
CA VAL A 114 -8.98 -11.79 -5.96
C VAL A 114 -7.94 -10.73 -6.33
N GLU A 115 -7.77 -10.49 -7.61
CA GLU A 115 -6.92 -9.41 -8.09
C GLU A 115 -7.67 -8.08 -7.98
N MET A 116 -7.01 -7.09 -7.39
CA MET A 116 -7.53 -5.73 -7.26
C MET A 116 -6.62 -4.79 -8.06
N ASP A 117 -7.18 -4.18 -9.08
CA ASP A 117 -6.51 -3.14 -9.86
C ASP A 117 -6.70 -1.75 -9.20
N VAL A 118 -5.89 -0.79 -9.64
CA VAL A 118 -6.08 0.61 -9.27
C VAL A 118 -7.45 1.11 -9.76
N LEU A 119 -8.06 1.99 -8.99
CA LEU A 119 -9.35 2.58 -9.38
C LEU A 119 -9.23 3.31 -10.73
N ASN A 120 -10.23 3.18 -11.57
CA ASN A 120 -10.37 4.01 -12.76
C ASN A 120 -10.82 5.43 -12.39
N LYS A 121 -10.76 6.36 -13.34
CA LYS A 121 -11.11 7.77 -13.11
C LYS A 121 -12.53 7.95 -12.55
N GLU A 122 -13.50 7.16 -13.02
CA GLU A 122 -14.91 7.29 -12.62
C GLU A 122 -15.10 6.87 -11.16
N ASP A 123 -14.45 5.78 -10.75
CA ASP A 123 -14.50 5.30 -9.38
C ASP A 123 -13.72 6.19 -8.41
N GLU A 124 -12.59 6.78 -8.84
CA GLU A 124 -11.86 7.80 -8.07
C GLU A 124 -12.73 9.04 -7.86
N MET A 125 -13.38 9.53 -8.92
CA MET A 125 -14.29 10.66 -8.84
C MET A 125 -15.44 10.39 -7.87
N ARG A 126 -16.05 9.19 -7.98
CA ARG A 126 -17.12 8.77 -7.08
C ARG A 126 -16.65 8.72 -5.62
N LEU A 127 -15.47 8.16 -5.38
CA LEU A 127 -14.87 8.08 -4.05
C LEU A 127 -14.64 9.48 -3.46
N LEU A 128 -14.00 10.37 -4.21
CA LEU A 128 -13.72 11.73 -3.74
C LEU A 128 -15.00 12.53 -3.47
N ASN A 129 -16.01 12.42 -4.34
CA ASN A 129 -17.28 13.13 -4.16
C ASN A 129 -18.08 12.62 -2.95
N ILE A 130 -17.99 11.32 -2.63
CA ILE A 130 -18.61 10.75 -1.42
C ILE A 130 -17.86 11.19 -0.16
N LYS A 131 -16.53 11.19 -0.21
CA LYS A 131 -15.69 11.48 0.95
C LYS A 131 -15.61 12.98 1.24
N PHE A 132 -15.65 13.81 0.21
CA PHE A 132 -15.50 15.28 0.28
C PHE A 132 -16.67 16.00 -0.41
N PRO A 133 -17.90 15.90 0.13
CA PRO A 133 -19.09 16.48 -0.49
C PRO A 133 -19.11 18.01 -0.47
N SER A 134 -18.29 18.64 0.37
CA SER A 134 -18.13 20.09 0.48
C SER A 134 -17.24 20.70 -0.59
N LEU A 135 -16.37 19.91 -1.21
CA LEU A 135 -15.45 20.41 -2.24
C LEU A 135 -16.16 20.72 -3.55
N ASN A 136 -15.62 21.74 -4.24
CA ASN A 136 -16.04 22.02 -5.61
C ASN A 136 -15.76 20.79 -6.50
N PRO A 137 -16.77 20.21 -7.16
CA PRO A 137 -16.61 19.02 -8.01
C PRO A 137 -15.52 19.16 -9.07
N LYS A 138 -15.25 20.38 -9.56
CA LYS A 138 -14.17 20.64 -10.50
C LYS A 138 -12.77 20.39 -9.95
N MET A 139 -12.57 20.53 -8.64
CA MET A 139 -11.30 20.23 -7.99
C MET A 139 -11.07 18.72 -7.96
N ASN A 140 -12.10 17.95 -7.57
CA ASN A 140 -12.05 16.49 -7.64
C ASN A 140 -11.85 15.98 -9.07
N GLU A 141 -12.51 16.63 -10.05
CA GLU A 141 -12.34 16.32 -11.48
C GLU A 141 -10.90 16.55 -11.93
N ALA A 142 -10.29 17.66 -11.57
CA ALA A 142 -8.90 17.98 -11.91
C ALA A 142 -7.91 16.94 -11.33
N LEU A 143 -8.10 16.54 -10.06
CA LEU A 143 -7.27 15.49 -9.45
C LEU A 143 -7.41 14.14 -10.15
N CYS A 144 -8.66 13.73 -10.47
CA CYS A 144 -8.91 12.48 -11.17
C CYS A 144 -8.37 12.50 -12.60
N ASP A 145 -8.44 13.66 -13.27
CA ASP A 145 -7.83 13.85 -14.60
C ASP A 145 -6.32 13.73 -14.57
N ILE A 146 -5.68 14.31 -13.57
CA ILE A 146 -4.22 14.21 -13.36
C ILE A 146 -3.86 12.73 -13.12
N SER A 147 -4.58 12.06 -12.22
CA SER A 147 -4.37 10.63 -11.93
C SER A 147 -4.49 9.75 -13.17
N ASP A 148 -5.55 9.94 -13.96
CA ASP A 148 -5.81 9.17 -15.18
C ASP A 148 -4.71 9.37 -16.24
N LYS A 149 -4.22 10.60 -16.37
CA LYS A 149 -3.11 10.89 -17.28
C LYS A 149 -1.81 10.25 -16.84
N ILE A 150 -1.50 10.27 -15.55
CA ILE A 150 -0.34 9.59 -14.99
C ILE A 150 -0.45 8.07 -15.21
N LYS A 151 -1.62 7.47 -14.95
CA LYS A 151 -1.89 6.05 -15.21
C LYS A 151 -1.72 5.69 -16.68
N THR A 152 -2.20 6.55 -17.56
CA THR A 152 -2.08 6.37 -19.01
C THR A 152 -0.62 6.43 -19.44
N GLU A 153 0.15 7.37 -18.91
CA GLU A 153 1.57 7.49 -19.20
C GLU A 153 2.37 6.27 -18.72
N CYS A 154 2.14 5.82 -17.48
CA CYS A 154 2.83 4.65 -16.92
C CYS A 154 2.57 3.33 -17.70
N LYS A 155 1.48 3.25 -18.47
CA LYS A 155 1.13 2.08 -19.29
C LYS A 155 1.78 2.07 -20.67
N ARG A 156 2.50 3.13 -21.06
CA ARG A 156 3.14 3.21 -22.37
C ARG A 156 4.42 2.40 -22.40
N GLU A 157 4.80 1.91 -23.57
CA GLU A 157 6.08 1.22 -23.76
C GLU A 157 7.30 2.14 -23.56
N ASP A 158 7.12 3.45 -23.87
CA ASP A 158 8.11 4.51 -23.70
C ASP A 158 7.79 5.41 -22.49
N ALA A 159 7.21 4.83 -21.44
CA ALA A 159 6.75 5.55 -20.26
C ALA A 159 7.86 6.42 -19.66
N LYS A 160 7.51 7.69 -19.40
CA LYS A 160 8.39 8.64 -18.69
C LYS A 160 8.16 8.66 -17.20
N LEU A 161 7.11 7.99 -16.74
CA LEU A 161 6.75 7.85 -15.33
C LEU A 161 6.69 6.38 -14.96
N ASN A 162 7.33 6.04 -13.84
CA ASN A 162 7.36 4.68 -13.31
C ASN A 162 6.45 4.49 -12.08
N SER A 163 5.90 5.58 -11.54
CA SER A 163 5.08 5.57 -10.34
C SER A 163 3.69 6.13 -10.60
N LEU A 164 2.68 5.42 -10.11
CA LEU A 164 1.29 5.85 -10.14
C LEU A 164 0.99 6.81 -8.99
N LEU A 165 0.04 7.71 -9.21
CA LEU A 165 -0.57 8.45 -8.11
C LEU A 165 -1.57 7.53 -7.41
N SER A 166 -1.29 7.18 -6.14
CA SER A 166 -2.15 6.25 -5.40
C SER A 166 -3.47 6.91 -4.98
N THR A 167 -4.51 6.10 -4.81
CA THR A 167 -5.80 6.57 -4.28
C THR A 167 -5.66 7.24 -2.90
N ARG A 168 -4.70 6.80 -2.09
CA ARG A 168 -4.39 7.43 -0.79
C ARG A 168 -3.91 8.86 -0.97
N MET A 169 -3.03 9.10 -1.94
CA MET A 169 -2.52 10.45 -2.24
C MET A 169 -3.60 11.35 -2.83
N LEU A 170 -4.55 10.79 -3.62
CA LEU A 170 -5.70 11.56 -4.09
C LEU A 170 -6.61 12.00 -2.94
N ILE A 171 -6.80 11.14 -1.95
CA ILE A 171 -7.57 11.47 -0.75
C ILE A 171 -6.86 12.59 0.03
N GLU A 172 -5.55 12.46 0.26
CA GLU A 172 -4.72 13.45 0.94
C GLU A 172 -4.73 14.80 0.21
N ALA A 173 -4.63 14.78 -1.12
CA ALA A 173 -4.75 15.98 -1.94
C ALA A 173 -6.12 16.65 -1.81
N ALA A 174 -7.20 15.87 -1.75
CA ALA A 174 -8.54 16.39 -1.55
C ALA A 174 -8.75 16.94 -0.13
N GLU A 175 -8.15 16.34 0.89
CA GLU A 175 -8.12 16.88 2.27
C GLU A 175 -7.44 18.25 2.30
N MET A 176 -6.32 18.44 1.60
CA MET A 176 -5.67 19.74 1.50
C MET A 176 -6.55 20.78 0.81
N PHE A 177 -7.34 20.40 -0.20
CA PHE A 177 -8.31 21.33 -0.80
C PHE A 177 -9.39 21.77 0.20
N GLU A 178 -9.87 20.88 1.08
CA GLU A 178 -10.79 21.26 2.16
C GLU A 178 -10.16 22.25 3.14
N ASP A 179 -8.85 22.12 3.38
CA ASP A 179 -8.07 23.05 4.22
C ASP A 179 -7.75 24.37 3.52
N GLY A 180 -8.13 24.53 2.24
CA GLY A 180 -8.03 25.77 1.49
C GLY A 180 -6.77 25.93 0.64
N PHE A 181 -5.96 24.88 0.48
CA PHE A 181 -4.82 24.89 -0.41
C PHE A 181 -5.28 24.89 -1.88
N ASP A 182 -4.51 25.52 -2.73
CA ASP A 182 -4.73 25.47 -4.19
C ASP A 182 -4.07 24.26 -4.85
N LEU A 183 -4.34 24.04 -6.15
CA LEU A 183 -3.79 22.90 -6.88
C LEU A 183 -2.26 22.97 -7.01
N GLY A 184 -1.67 24.16 -7.09
CA GLY A 184 -0.22 24.34 -7.14
C GLY A 184 0.45 23.88 -5.86
N GLU A 185 -0.08 24.33 -4.71
CA GLU A 185 0.40 23.93 -3.39
C GLU A 185 0.25 22.42 -3.16
N VAL A 186 -0.90 21.85 -3.52
CA VAL A 186 -1.14 20.40 -3.44
C VAL A 186 -0.17 19.63 -4.34
N ALA A 187 0.10 20.12 -5.54
CA ALA A 187 1.06 19.48 -6.43
C ALA A 187 2.49 19.50 -5.85
N GLU A 188 2.94 20.62 -5.27
CA GLU A 188 4.26 20.76 -4.65
C GLU A 188 4.42 19.86 -3.41
N LEU A 189 3.37 19.72 -2.60
CA LEU A 189 3.46 19.03 -1.32
C LEU A 189 3.17 17.52 -1.41
N ILE A 190 2.27 17.10 -2.30
CA ILE A 190 1.79 15.72 -2.40
C ILE A 190 2.27 15.02 -3.67
N ILE A 191 2.16 15.67 -4.83
CA ILE A 191 2.34 14.99 -6.11
C ILE A 191 3.82 14.93 -6.52
N TYR A 192 4.49 16.06 -6.61
CA TYR A 192 5.87 16.13 -7.13
C TYR A 192 6.90 15.36 -6.29
N PRO A 193 6.80 15.29 -4.95
CA PRO A 193 7.75 14.52 -4.15
C PRO A 193 7.76 13.01 -4.44
N GLN A 194 6.73 12.50 -5.11
CA GLN A 194 6.66 11.08 -5.49
C GLN A 194 7.52 10.73 -6.70
N TYR A 195 7.95 11.72 -7.44
CA TYR A 195 8.69 11.55 -8.69
C TYR A 195 10.14 11.95 -8.54
N SER A 196 11.02 11.16 -9.15
CA SER A 196 12.45 11.40 -9.12
C SER A 196 12.82 12.72 -9.82
N ASP A 197 13.77 13.44 -9.22
CA ASP A 197 14.38 14.64 -9.80
C ASP A 197 15.68 14.31 -10.56
N GLU A 198 16.06 13.04 -10.57
CA GLU A 198 17.22 12.57 -11.31
C GLU A 198 16.96 12.67 -12.83
N GLY A 199 17.93 13.18 -13.57
CA GLY A 199 17.80 13.40 -15.02
C GLY A 199 17.57 14.85 -15.41
N GLY A 200 17.50 15.80 -14.47
CA GLY A 200 17.35 17.22 -14.74
C GLY A 200 16.08 17.53 -15.52
N VAL A 201 16.20 18.12 -16.70
CA VAL A 201 15.06 18.51 -17.55
C VAL A 201 14.22 17.35 -18.07
N ASP A 202 14.78 16.15 -18.10
CA ASP A 202 14.10 14.93 -18.52
C ASP A 202 13.62 14.08 -17.31
N SER A 203 13.69 14.65 -16.09
CA SER A 203 13.25 13.96 -14.87
C SER A 203 11.74 13.71 -14.86
N GLU A 204 11.33 12.64 -14.16
CA GLU A 204 9.93 12.31 -13.92
C GLU A 204 9.17 13.50 -13.31
N ARG A 205 9.80 14.21 -12.38
CA ARG A 205 9.22 15.38 -11.69
C ARG A 205 8.94 16.53 -12.66
N ILE A 206 9.88 16.87 -13.55
CA ILE A 206 9.67 17.92 -14.56
C ILE A 206 8.57 17.51 -15.53
N TYR A 207 8.54 16.26 -15.96
CA TYR A 207 7.47 15.76 -16.81
C TYR A 207 6.10 15.85 -16.13
N THR A 208 6.01 15.48 -14.85
CA THR A 208 4.78 15.57 -14.07
C THR A 208 4.33 17.02 -13.91
N ARG A 209 5.25 17.97 -13.67
CA ARG A 209 4.95 19.41 -13.66
C ARG A 209 4.34 19.88 -14.99
N GLN A 210 4.91 19.49 -16.11
CA GLN A 210 4.37 19.83 -17.45
C GLN A 210 2.96 19.26 -17.65
N LEU A 211 2.71 18.04 -17.14
CA LEU A 211 1.43 17.39 -17.26
C LEU A 211 0.34 18.09 -16.44
N ILE A 212 0.68 18.58 -15.24
CA ILE A 212 -0.26 19.22 -14.30
C ILE A 212 -0.49 20.69 -14.64
N GLN A 213 0.51 21.38 -15.20
CA GLN A 213 0.47 22.82 -15.46
C GLN A 213 -0.79 23.30 -16.19
N LYS A 214 -1.35 22.49 -17.08
CA LYS A 214 -2.57 22.82 -17.82
C LYS A 214 -3.85 22.86 -16.97
N TYR A 215 -3.84 22.28 -15.76
CA TYR A 215 -4.96 22.29 -14.84
C TYR A 215 -4.94 23.48 -13.90
N ILE A 216 -3.80 24.15 -13.77
CA ILE A 216 -3.67 25.40 -13.01
C ILE A 216 -4.28 26.52 -13.85
N GLN A 217 -5.28 27.19 -13.29
CA GLN A 217 -5.99 28.26 -14.00
C GLN A 217 -5.04 29.44 -14.27
N VAL A 218 -5.18 30.04 -15.46
CA VAL A 218 -4.48 31.28 -15.82
C VAL A 218 -5.00 32.39 -14.90
N GLY A 219 -4.27 32.70 -13.85
CA GLY A 219 -4.68 33.67 -12.82
C GLY A 219 -4.21 33.31 -11.42
N ASP A 220 -3.94 32.03 -11.15
CA ASP A 220 -3.19 31.62 -9.97
C ASP A 220 -1.75 32.08 -10.16
N LYS A 221 -1.27 32.92 -9.24
CA LYS A 221 -0.04 33.70 -9.39
C LYS A 221 1.25 32.86 -9.34
N GLU A 222 1.16 31.56 -9.28
CA GLU A 222 2.32 30.69 -9.21
C GLU A 222 2.57 29.97 -10.53
N ASN A 223 3.60 30.44 -11.21
CA ASN A 223 4.24 29.68 -12.27
C ASN A 223 4.79 28.40 -11.63
N LEU A 224 4.29 27.22 -12.02
CA LEU A 224 4.79 25.91 -11.54
C LEU A 224 6.29 25.70 -11.85
N PHE A 225 6.83 26.51 -12.73
CA PHE A 225 8.26 26.60 -12.98
C PHE A 225 8.80 27.83 -12.25
N THR A 226 9.66 27.59 -11.27
CA THR A 226 10.41 28.66 -10.62
C THR A 226 11.51 29.17 -11.57
N ASP A 227 11.99 30.41 -11.33
CA ASP A 227 13.16 30.93 -12.07
C ASP A 227 14.41 30.04 -11.93
N ASP A 228 14.47 29.19 -10.89
CA ASP A 228 15.55 28.24 -10.67
C ASP A 228 15.48 27.04 -11.63
N ASP A 229 14.27 26.56 -11.94
CA ASP A 229 14.07 25.50 -12.95
C ASP A 229 14.58 25.95 -14.34
N PHE A 230 14.44 27.25 -14.68
CA PHE A 230 14.96 27.81 -15.90
C PHE A 230 16.46 28.17 -15.86
N ARG A 231 17.05 28.38 -14.66
CA ARG A 231 18.49 28.64 -14.53
C ARG A 231 19.33 27.42 -14.81
N ASP A 232 18.84 26.24 -14.42
CA ASP A 232 19.52 25.00 -14.70
C ASP A 232 19.48 24.62 -16.18
N LEU A 233 18.43 24.99 -16.91
CA LEU A 233 18.36 24.86 -18.37
C LEU A 233 19.44 25.69 -19.12
N LYS A 234 19.81 26.85 -18.58
CA LYS A 234 20.83 27.70 -19.19
C LYS A 234 22.27 27.24 -18.98
N LYS A 235 22.52 26.36 -17.98
CA LYS A 235 23.85 25.79 -17.73
C LYS A 235 24.25 24.68 -18.70
N PHE A 236 23.27 24.07 -19.39
CA PHE A 236 23.51 22.98 -20.35
C PHE A 236 23.61 23.41 -21.82
N ASN A 237 23.51 24.70 -22.14
CA ASN A 237 23.62 25.23 -23.47
C ASN A 237 24.94 26.04 -23.65
N VAL A 238 26.09 25.45 -23.25
CA VAL A 238 27.43 25.93 -23.66
C VAL A 238 28.25 24.76 -24.16
#